data_3366f850fc16354df6afdb1b08bd3939
#
_entry.id   3366f850fc16354df6afdb1b08bd3939
#
_cell.length_a   1.000
_cell.length_b   1.000
_cell.length_c   1.000
_cell.angle_alpha   90.00
_cell.angle_beta   90.00
_cell.angle_gamma   90.00
#
_symmetry.space_group_name_H-M   'P 1'
#
loop_
_entity.id
_entity.type
_entity.pdbx_description
1 polymer ?
#
loop_
_entity_poly.entity_id
_entity_poly.type
_entity_poly.pdbx_seq_one_letter_code
_entity_poly.pdbx_strand_id
1 'polypeptide(L)'
;IYFGLTWGAGVEDDLAAVTNQFLSRTIDYWRTWVKHCSIPSLFQKQTIRSALALKLHCYEDTGAILAALTTSLPEEENHGRNWDYRYCWLRDSAFVLSAFHNLGHFEEMEGFLKFLFNVGQKYEHSRDRLSPVYALDQTLPLPEKEHSNWAGYLGSKPVRSNNQAAEHVQNDVYG
;
A
#
# COMPACT_ATOMS: atom_id res chain seq x y z
N ILE A 1 -19.53 22.70 -5.15
CA ILE A 1 -19.52 21.85 -6.35
C ILE A 1 -19.07 20.46 -5.92
N TYR A 2 -19.80 19.42 -6.32
CA TYR A 2 -19.52 18.02 -6.00
C TYR A 2 -19.17 17.27 -7.29
N PHE A 3 -18.21 16.36 -7.19
CA PHE A 3 -17.79 15.50 -8.28
C PHE A 3 -17.81 14.05 -7.81
N GLY A 4 -18.27 13.14 -8.65
CA GLY A 4 -18.27 11.70 -8.39
C GLY A 4 -17.45 10.98 -9.47
N LEU A 5 -16.56 10.09 -9.04
CA LEU A 5 -15.88 9.12 -9.90
C LEU A 5 -16.27 7.73 -9.43
N THR A 6 -16.91 6.96 -10.29
CA THR A 6 -17.36 5.60 -9.98
C THR A 6 -16.74 4.61 -10.96
N TRP A 7 -16.57 3.37 -10.51
CA TRP A 7 -16.12 2.27 -11.33
C TRP A 7 -17.12 1.12 -11.25
N GLY A 8 -17.70 0.74 -12.38
CA GLY A 8 -18.66 -0.39 -12.44
C GLY A 8 -20.02 -0.14 -11.79
N ALA A 9 -20.31 1.08 -11.31
CA ALA A 9 -21.56 1.48 -10.70
C ALA A 9 -22.06 2.81 -11.28
N GLY A 10 -23.37 3.04 -11.19
CA GLY A 10 -23.97 4.34 -11.55
C GLY A 10 -23.61 5.43 -10.54
N VAL A 11 -23.82 6.67 -10.95
CA VAL A 11 -23.71 7.84 -10.06
C VAL A 11 -25.03 7.98 -9.29
N GLU A 12 -24.95 8.21 -7.97
CA GLU A 12 -26.11 8.48 -7.13
C GLU A 12 -26.79 9.78 -7.55
N ASP A 13 -28.12 9.84 -7.47
CA ASP A 13 -28.91 10.99 -7.90
C ASP A 13 -28.66 12.23 -7.03
N ASP A 14 -28.42 12.05 -5.73
CA ASP A 14 -28.08 13.14 -4.79
C ASP A 14 -26.61 13.10 -4.38
N LEU A 15 -25.74 13.64 -5.26
CA LEU A 15 -24.30 13.74 -5.00
C LEU A 15 -23.97 14.54 -3.73
N ALA A 16 -24.76 15.54 -3.38
CA ALA A 16 -24.49 16.37 -2.22
C ALA A 16 -24.71 15.58 -0.90
N ALA A 17 -25.84 14.89 -0.79
CA ALA A 17 -26.14 14.04 0.36
C ALA A 17 -25.14 12.89 0.50
N VAL A 18 -24.85 12.19 -0.58
CA VAL A 18 -23.91 11.06 -0.60
C VAL A 18 -22.50 11.50 -0.24
N THR A 19 -22.02 12.61 -0.79
CA THR A 19 -20.67 13.14 -0.48
C THR A 19 -20.56 13.54 0.99
N ASN A 20 -21.58 14.22 1.54
CA ASN A 20 -21.57 14.62 2.95
C ASN A 20 -21.60 13.39 3.88
N GLN A 21 -22.37 12.37 3.53
CA GLN A 21 -22.41 11.11 4.28
C GLN A 21 -21.04 10.40 4.25
N PHE A 22 -20.41 10.28 3.08
CA PHE A 22 -19.08 9.67 2.96
C PHE A 22 -18.02 10.45 3.72
N LEU A 23 -18.05 11.78 3.64
CA LEU A 23 -17.13 12.64 4.39
C LEU A 23 -17.26 12.41 5.90
N SER A 24 -18.51 12.41 6.43
CA SER A 24 -18.75 12.16 7.84
C SER A 24 -18.22 10.80 8.27
N ARG A 25 -18.59 9.73 7.54
CA ARG A 25 -18.13 8.37 7.82
C ARG A 25 -16.62 8.25 7.75
N THR A 26 -15.97 8.87 6.77
CA THR A 26 -14.52 8.86 6.62
C THR A 26 -13.84 9.54 7.82
N ILE A 27 -14.34 10.71 8.24
CA ILE A 27 -13.81 11.42 9.39
C ILE A 27 -13.99 10.59 10.67
N ASP A 28 -15.15 9.99 10.87
CA ASP A 28 -15.45 9.18 12.05
C ASP A 28 -14.60 7.92 12.11
N TYR A 29 -14.39 7.24 10.98
CA TYR A 29 -13.49 6.10 10.85
C TYR A 29 -12.07 6.46 11.31
N TRP A 30 -11.48 7.50 10.72
CA TRP A 30 -10.10 7.90 11.04
C TRP A 30 -9.94 8.39 12.48
N ARG A 31 -10.92 9.13 13.00
CA ARG A 31 -10.90 9.58 14.40
C ARG A 31 -11.01 8.41 15.38
N THR A 32 -11.85 7.44 15.07
CA THR A 32 -11.99 6.23 15.88
C THR A 32 -10.71 5.41 15.85
N TRP A 33 -10.13 5.21 14.68
CA TRP A 33 -8.89 4.47 14.53
C TRP A 33 -7.74 5.13 15.34
N VAL A 34 -7.57 6.44 15.24
CA VAL A 34 -6.53 7.18 16.01
C VAL A 34 -6.75 7.08 17.52
N LYS A 35 -8.00 7.03 18.01
CA LYS A 35 -8.27 6.90 19.45
C LYS A 35 -7.78 5.57 20.03
N HIS A 36 -7.61 4.55 19.24
CA HIS A 36 -7.07 3.26 19.65
C HIS A 36 -5.53 3.20 19.62
N CYS A 37 -4.87 4.24 19.07
CA CYS A 37 -3.40 4.28 19.07
C CYS A 37 -2.82 4.56 20.44
N SER A 38 -1.82 3.80 20.83
CA SER A 38 -0.93 4.09 21.97
C SER A 38 0.04 5.21 21.56
N ILE A 39 -0.35 6.47 21.81
CA ILE A 39 0.44 7.63 21.41
C ILE A 39 1.37 8.05 22.56
N PRO A 40 2.70 8.21 22.32
CA PRO A 40 3.65 8.66 23.32
C PRO A 40 3.36 10.11 23.76
N SER A 41 3.83 10.51 24.93
CA SER A 41 3.65 11.87 25.46
C SER A 41 4.37 12.94 24.63
N LEU A 42 5.46 12.57 23.95
CA LEU A 42 6.22 13.48 23.09
C LEU A 42 5.91 13.22 21.61
N PHE A 43 6.00 14.25 20.79
CA PHE A 43 5.80 14.20 19.34
C PHE A 43 4.46 13.63 18.88
N GLN A 44 3.39 13.81 19.66
CA GLN A 44 2.08 13.22 19.40
C GLN A 44 1.56 13.49 17.99
N LYS A 45 1.67 14.74 17.54
CA LYS A 45 1.24 15.17 16.20
C LYS A 45 1.94 14.38 15.08
N GLN A 46 3.25 14.25 15.20
CA GLN A 46 4.10 13.54 14.23
C GLN A 46 3.78 12.04 14.25
N THR A 47 3.65 11.47 15.44
CA THR A 47 3.30 10.05 15.61
C THR A 47 1.93 9.73 15.01
N ILE A 48 0.89 10.53 15.30
CA ILE A 48 -0.43 10.36 14.72
C ILE A 48 -0.38 10.48 13.19
N ARG A 49 0.34 11.47 12.65
CA ARG A 49 0.46 11.66 11.21
C ARG A 49 1.16 10.46 10.54
N SER A 50 2.21 9.96 11.14
CA SER A 50 2.92 8.76 10.67
C SER A 50 2.04 7.51 10.74
N ALA A 51 1.32 7.31 11.85
CA ALA A 51 0.39 6.20 12.01
C ALA A 51 -0.71 6.20 10.93
N LEU A 52 -1.32 7.36 10.66
CA LEU A 52 -2.30 7.52 9.58
C LEU A 52 -1.70 7.23 8.20
N ALA A 53 -0.46 7.66 7.95
CA ALA A 53 0.22 7.37 6.69
C ALA A 53 0.45 5.85 6.52
N LEU A 54 0.89 5.15 7.57
CA LEU A 54 1.08 3.70 7.53
C LEU A 54 -0.26 2.96 7.30
N LYS A 55 -1.33 3.37 8.00
CA LYS A 55 -2.66 2.77 7.82
C LYS A 55 -3.19 2.93 6.39
N LEU A 56 -2.91 4.08 5.74
CA LEU A 56 -3.29 4.31 4.33
C LEU A 56 -2.61 3.33 3.35
N HIS A 57 -1.50 2.71 3.74
CA HIS A 57 -0.81 1.71 2.92
C HIS A 57 -1.34 0.29 3.15
N CYS A 58 -2.21 0.07 4.14
CA CYS A 58 -2.82 -1.24 4.38
C CYS A 58 -4.03 -1.43 3.46
N TYR A 59 -4.03 -2.52 2.71
CA TYR A 59 -5.15 -2.94 1.90
C TYR A 59 -6.03 -3.92 2.69
N GLU A 60 -7.17 -3.46 3.16
CA GLU A 60 -7.98 -4.18 4.14
C GLU A 60 -8.55 -5.51 3.62
N ASP A 61 -8.85 -5.61 2.33
CA ASP A 61 -9.47 -6.82 1.75
C ASP A 61 -8.56 -8.05 1.85
N THR A 62 -7.25 -7.87 1.77
CA THR A 62 -6.29 -8.99 1.82
C THR A 62 -5.29 -8.91 2.96
N GLY A 63 -5.15 -7.77 3.62
CA GLY A 63 -4.14 -7.50 4.63
C GLY A 63 -2.77 -7.12 4.06
N ALA A 64 -2.62 -6.98 2.75
CA ALA A 64 -1.37 -6.55 2.12
C ALA A 64 -0.98 -5.13 2.56
N ILE A 65 0.33 -4.87 2.66
CA ILE A 65 0.87 -3.54 2.98
C ILE A 65 1.69 -3.06 1.79
N LEU A 66 1.29 -1.94 1.19
CA LEU A 66 1.96 -1.33 0.06
C LEU A 66 3.25 -0.62 0.48
N ALA A 67 4.31 -0.76 -0.30
CA ALA A 67 5.54 0.01 -0.10
C ALA A 67 5.32 1.50 -0.40
N ALA A 68 4.56 1.83 -1.44
CA ALA A 68 4.07 3.19 -1.69
C ALA A 68 2.76 3.17 -2.50
N LEU A 69 2.04 4.30 -2.51
CA LEU A 69 0.79 4.47 -3.27
C LEU A 69 1.03 5.00 -4.70
N THR A 70 2.28 5.06 -5.13
CA THR A 70 2.70 5.74 -6.36
C THR A 70 3.51 4.84 -7.27
N THR A 71 3.49 5.15 -8.56
CA THR A 71 4.41 4.61 -9.55
C THR A 71 5.17 5.73 -10.25
N SER A 72 6.39 5.41 -10.66
CA SER A 72 7.19 6.21 -11.60
C SER A 72 7.51 7.64 -11.15
N LEU A 73 7.47 7.90 -9.86
CA LEU A 73 8.07 9.11 -9.30
C LEU A 73 9.59 8.93 -9.33
N PRO A 74 10.34 9.92 -9.86
CA PRO A 74 11.78 9.79 -9.96
C PRO A 74 12.44 9.87 -8.58
N GLU A 75 13.36 8.95 -8.29
CA GLU A 75 14.27 9.06 -7.14
C GLU A 75 15.25 10.22 -7.33
N GLU A 76 15.64 10.43 -8.59
CA GLU A 76 16.50 11.53 -9.03
C GLU A 76 16.07 11.96 -10.43
N GLU A 77 16.00 13.25 -10.70
CA GLU A 77 15.55 13.79 -11.98
C GLU A 77 16.39 13.26 -13.15
N ASN A 78 15.70 12.74 -14.19
CA ASN A 78 16.30 12.26 -15.45
C ASN A 78 17.29 11.08 -15.33
N HIS A 79 17.35 10.38 -14.20
CA HIS A 79 18.23 9.22 -14.00
C HIS A 79 17.55 7.86 -14.25
N GLY A 80 16.29 7.85 -14.66
CA GLY A 80 15.56 6.63 -15.04
C GLY A 80 15.18 5.70 -13.88
N ARG A 81 15.42 6.12 -12.61
CA ARG A 81 15.10 5.37 -11.40
C ARG A 81 13.65 5.66 -10.96
N ASN A 82 12.71 5.22 -11.78
CA ASN A 82 11.28 5.51 -11.67
C ASN A 82 10.53 4.19 -11.55
N TRP A 83 10.39 3.66 -10.34
CA TRP A 83 9.86 2.32 -10.12
C TRP A 83 8.37 2.35 -9.75
N ASP A 84 7.68 1.22 -9.95
CA ASP A 84 6.33 1.01 -9.45
C ASP A 84 6.40 0.40 -8.05
N TYR A 85 6.02 1.17 -7.04
CA TYR A 85 6.05 0.75 -5.64
C TYR A 85 4.68 0.35 -5.08
N ARG A 86 3.63 0.23 -5.92
CA ARG A 86 2.26 -0.12 -5.51
C ARG A 86 2.09 -1.62 -5.23
N TYR A 87 3.10 -2.24 -4.67
CA TYR A 87 3.18 -3.66 -4.34
C TYR A 87 3.58 -3.86 -2.89
N CYS A 88 3.33 -5.06 -2.38
CA CYS A 88 3.67 -5.47 -1.03
C CYS A 88 5.08 -6.08 -1.00
N TRP A 89 6.05 -5.37 -0.44
CA TRP A 89 7.36 -5.93 -0.09
C TRP A 89 7.31 -6.52 1.31
N LEU A 90 7.76 -7.77 1.47
CA LEU A 90 7.74 -8.43 2.79
C LEU A 90 8.62 -7.73 3.81
N ARG A 91 9.82 -7.26 3.40
CA ARG A 91 10.73 -6.47 4.24
C ARG A 91 10.07 -5.19 4.77
N ASP A 92 9.49 -4.38 3.87
CA ASP A 92 8.84 -3.11 4.22
C ASP A 92 7.68 -3.35 5.18
N SER A 93 6.91 -4.39 4.92
CA SER A 93 5.79 -4.79 5.77
C SER A 93 6.23 -5.14 7.19
N ALA A 94 7.39 -5.79 7.38
CA ALA A 94 7.91 -6.12 8.70
C ALA A 94 8.15 -4.87 9.56
N PHE A 95 8.69 -3.79 8.98
CA PHE A 95 8.87 -2.51 9.69
C PHE A 95 7.54 -1.85 10.02
N VAL A 96 6.57 -1.89 9.11
CA VAL A 96 5.22 -1.35 9.34
C VAL A 96 4.51 -2.10 10.46
N LEU A 97 4.60 -3.43 10.47
CA LEU A 97 4.04 -4.27 11.54
C LEU A 97 4.67 -3.97 12.89
N SER A 98 5.98 -3.77 12.95
CA SER A 98 6.66 -3.34 14.18
C SER A 98 6.13 -1.99 14.69
N ALA A 99 5.86 -1.05 13.78
CA ALA A 99 5.26 0.23 14.13
C ALA A 99 3.83 0.06 14.65
N PHE A 100 2.99 -0.74 14.01
CA PHE A 100 1.64 -1.05 14.48
C PHE A 100 1.63 -1.75 15.83
N HIS A 101 2.54 -2.68 16.06
CA HIS A 101 2.71 -3.30 17.36
C HIS A 101 2.94 -2.26 18.46
N ASN A 102 3.87 -1.32 18.24
CA ASN A 102 4.17 -0.25 19.19
C ASN A 102 2.99 0.73 19.38
N LEU A 103 2.13 0.87 18.37
CA LEU A 103 0.91 1.67 18.45
C LEU A 103 -0.27 0.94 19.08
N GLY A 104 -0.16 -0.38 19.34
CA GLY A 104 -1.22 -1.22 19.89
C GLY A 104 -2.27 -1.67 18.86
N HIS A 105 -1.98 -1.54 17.56
CA HIS A 105 -2.85 -1.96 16.47
C HIS A 105 -2.52 -3.39 16.01
N PHE A 106 -3.12 -4.39 16.66
CA PHE A 106 -2.90 -5.80 16.36
C PHE A 106 -3.73 -6.32 15.20
N GLU A 107 -4.84 -5.65 14.88
CA GLU A 107 -5.74 -6.05 13.81
C GLU A 107 -5.06 -6.02 12.44
N GLU A 108 -4.29 -4.96 12.15
CA GLU A 108 -3.49 -4.85 10.94
C GLU A 108 -2.41 -5.93 10.85
N MET A 109 -1.84 -6.31 12.00
CA MET A 109 -0.85 -7.39 12.07
C MET A 109 -1.49 -8.75 11.75
N GLU A 110 -2.66 -9.04 12.31
CA GLU A 110 -3.42 -10.27 12.01
C GLU A 110 -3.80 -10.33 10.54
N GLY A 111 -4.26 -9.22 9.97
CA GLY A 111 -4.56 -9.09 8.54
C GLY A 111 -3.36 -9.46 7.67
N PHE A 112 -2.20 -8.92 7.98
CA PHE A 112 -0.98 -9.21 7.22
C PHE A 112 -0.50 -10.66 7.41
N LEU A 113 -0.57 -11.21 8.61
CA LEU A 113 -0.23 -12.62 8.85
C LEU A 113 -1.12 -13.55 8.02
N LYS A 114 -2.41 -13.23 7.90
CA LYS A 114 -3.33 -13.96 7.02
C LYS A 114 -2.94 -13.83 5.55
N PHE A 115 -2.56 -12.63 5.11
CA PHE A 115 -2.02 -12.42 3.76
C PHE A 115 -0.80 -13.31 3.50
N LEU A 116 0.17 -13.30 4.42
CA LEU A 116 1.40 -14.08 4.30
C LEU A 116 1.13 -15.59 4.30
N PHE A 117 0.21 -16.05 5.14
CA PHE A 117 -0.21 -17.45 5.16
C PHE A 117 -0.82 -17.88 3.82
N ASN A 118 -1.71 -17.07 3.26
CA ASN A 118 -2.35 -17.34 1.97
C ASN A 118 -1.32 -17.37 0.83
N VAL A 119 -0.35 -16.45 0.84
CA VAL A 119 0.78 -16.45 -0.10
C VAL A 119 1.60 -17.73 0.05
N GLY A 120 1.92 -18.12 1.28
CA GLY A 120 2.64 -19.37 1.56
C GLY A 120 1.92 -20.59 0.97
N GLN A 121 0.64 -20.74 1.26
CA GLN A 121 -0.16 -21.85 0.72
C GLN A 121 -0.23 -21.84 -0.82
N LYS A 122 -0.41 -20.65 -1.41
CA LYS A 122 -0.53 -20.51 -2.88
C LYS A 122 0.73 -20.94 -3.62
N TYR A 123 1.90 -20.74 -3.02
CA TYR A 123 3.19 -20.96 -3.68
C TYR A 123 4.01 -22.12 -3.08
N GLU A 124 3.50 -22.86 -2.10
CA GLU A 124 4.18 -23.95 -1.41
C GLU A 124 4.82 -24.99 -2.36
N HIS A 125 4.12 -25.33 -3.45
CA HIS A 125 4.58 -26.36 -4.39
C HIS A 125 5.14 -25.81 -5.71
N SER A 126 5.14 -24.49 -5.89
CA SER A 126 5.50 -23.87 -7.17
C SER A 126 6.83 -23.12 -7.15
N ARG A 127 7.40 -22.90 -5.96
CA ARG A 127 8.64 -22.16 -5.78
C ARG A 127 9.47 -22.69 -4.62
N ASP A 128 10.78 -22.69 -4.82
CA ASP A 128 11.75 -23.05 -3.78
C ASP A 128 12.00 -21.94 -2.76
N ARG A 129 11.41 -20.75 -2.99
CA ARG A 129 11.63 -19.56 -2.16
C ARG A 129 10.46 -18.58 -2.23
N LEU A 130 10.34 -17.76 -1.20
CA LEU A 130 9.45 -16.60 -1.23
C LEU A 130 9.94 -15.53 -2.23
N SER A 131 9.00 -14.92 -2.95
CA SER A 131 9.30 -13.69 -3.69
C SER A 131 9.45 -12.52 -2.72
N PRO A 132 10.34 -11.55 -2.97
CA PRO A 132 10.45 -10.37 -2.12
C PRO A 132 9.20 -9.48 -2.19
N VAL A 133 8.41 -9.58 -3.26
CA VAL A 133 7.27 -8.70 -3.53
C VAL A 133 6.07 -9.46 -4.09
N TYR A 134 4.87 -9.02 -3.69
CA TYR A 134 3.58 -9.55 -4.13
C TYR A 134 2.61 -8.43 -4.49
N ALA A 135 1.66 -8.72 -5.39
CA ALA A 135 0.52 -7.85 -5.63
C ALA A 135 -0.50 -7.93 -4.49
N LEU A 136 -1.42 -6.97 -4.43
CA LEU A 136 -2.43 -6.89 -3.37
C LEU A 136 -3.38 -8.10 -3.34
N ASP A 137 -3.60 -8.74 -4.48
CA ASP A 137 -4.40 -9.95 -4.65
C ASP A 137 -3.61 -11.25 -4.39
N GLN A 138 -2.42 -11.14 -3.77
CA GLN A 138 -1.52 -12.27 -3.45
C GLN A 138 -0.92 -12.95 -4.69
N THR A 139 -1.00 -12.33 -5.85
CA THR A 139 -0.29 -12.79 -7.04
C THR A 139 1.12 -12.21 -7.11
N LEU A 140 1.95 -12.77 -7.98
CA LEU A 140 3.22 -12.13 -8.33
C LEU A 140 2.94 -10.97 -9.27
N PRO A 141 3.71 -9.87 -9.17
CA PRO A 141 3.68 -8.83 -10.17
C PRO A 141 3.91 -9.41 -11.57
N LEU A 142 3.19 -8.88 -12.54
CA LEU A 142 3.48 -9.15 -13.95
C LEU A 142 4.86 -8.59 -14.32
N PRO A 143 5.49 -9.04 -15.42
CA PRO A 143 6.73 -8.46 -15.89
C PRO A 143 6.67 -6.94 -16.02
N GLU A 144 7.73 -6.25 -15.63
CA GLU A 144 7.82 -4.80 -15.71
C GLU A 144 7.59 -4.32 -17.14
N LYS A 145 6.83 -3.25 -17.28
CA LYS A 145 6.48 -2.66 -18.58
C LYS A 145 6.72 -1.16 -18.57
N GLU A 146 7.46 -0.68 -19.55
CA GLU A 146 7.63 0.75 -19.81
C GLU A 146 6.54 1.31 -20.73
N HIS A 147 6.05 2.51 -20.39
CA HIS A 147 5.03 3.25 -21.13
C HIS A 147 5.67 4.47 -21.82
N SER A 148 6.24 4.26 -22.99
CA SER A 148 7.02 5.26 -23.72
C SER A 148 6.23 6.49 -24.17
N ASN A 149 4.90 6.35 -24.33
CA ASN A 149 3.97 7.41 -24.73
C ASN A 149 3.59 8.36 -23.58
N TRP A 150 4.02 8.10 -22.35
CA TRP A 150 3.74 8.95 -21.20
C TRP A 150 4.95 9.82 -20.86
N ALA A 151 4.71 11.08 -20.54
CA ALA A 151 5.77 12.04 -20.26
C ALA A 151 6.50 11.77 -18.94
N GLY A 152 5.79 11.17 -17.95
CA GLY A 152 6.29 11.02 -16.59
C GLY A 152 6.18 12.31 -15.76
N TYR A 153 6.48 12.18 -14.48
CA TYR A 153 6.47 13.30 -13.54
C TYR A 153 7.60 14.28 -13.91
N LEU A 154 7.26 15.55 -14.15
CA LEU A 154 8.20 16.60 -14.62
C LEU A 154 9.03 16.16 -15.84
N GLY A 155 8.48 15.33 -16.72
CA GLY A 155 9.19 14.82 -17.88
C GLY A 155 10.17 13.68 -17.60
N SER A 156 10.30 13.24 -16.35
CA SER A 156 11.20 12.13 -15.98
C SER A 156 10.66 10.80 -16.48
N LYS A 157 11.42 10.18 -17.36
CA LYS A 157 11.13 8.86 -17.96
C LYS A 157 12.05 7.78 -17.37
N PRO A 158 11.67 6.51 -17.50
CA PRO A 158 10.42 5.96 -18.05
C PRO A 158 9.26 6.00 -17.04
N VAL A 159 8.02 5.94 -17.56
CA VAL A 159 6.85 5.57 -16.76
C VAL A 159 6.72 4.06 -16.80
N ARG A 160 6.59 3.43 -15.62
CA ARG A 160 6.55 1.97 -15.50
C ARG A 160 5.28 1.49 -14.81
N SER A 161 4.87 0.29 -15.16
CA SER A 161 3.94 -0.53 -14.39
C SER A 161 4.57 -1.90 -14.13
N ASN A 162 4.15 -2.53 -13.02
CA ASN A 162 4.74 -3.73 -12.48
C ASN A 162 6.18 -3.49 -11.97
N ASN A 163 6.80 -4.54 -11.41
CA ASN A 163 8.12 -4.39 -10.84
C ASN A 163 8.93 -5.68 -10.97
N GLN A 164 10.09 -5.58 -11.60
CA GLN A 164 11.00 -6.70 -11.83
C GLN A 164 11.59 -7.29 -10.53
N ALA A 165 11.46 -6.60 -9.40
CA ALA A 165 11.91 -7.11 -8.10
C ALA A 165 11.31 -8.48 -7.75
N ALA A 166 10.14 -8.85 -8.33
CA ALA A 166 9.54 -10.17 -8.15
C ALA A 166 10.45 -11.32 -8.62
N GLU A 167 11.37 -11.06 -9.53
CA GLU A 167 12.31 -12.04 -10.09
C GLU A 167 13.65 -12.09 -9.32
N HIS A 168 13.90 -11.08 -8.48
CA HIS A 168 15.15 -10.96 -7.74
C HIS A 168 15.22 -11.91 -6.55
N VAL A 169 16.43 -12.26 -6.14
CA VAL A 169 16.73 -12.87 -4.85
C VAL A 169 17.05 -11.75 -3.87
N GLN A 170 16.20 -11.56 -2.87
CA GLN A 170 16.43 -10.63 -1.78
C GLN A 170 16.46 -11.41 -0.46
N ASN A 171 17.65 -11.62 0.09
CA ASN A 171 17.86 -12.47 1.26
C ASN A 171 17.28 -11.88 2.54
N ASP A 172 17.03 -10.59 2.58
CA ASP A 172 16.38 -9.84 3.66
C ASP A 172 14.89 -10.20 3.87
N VAL A 173 14.31 -11.00 2.96
CA VAL A 173 12.96 -11.59 3.14
C VAL A 173 12.93 -12.59 4.29
N TYR A 174 14.06 -13.18 4.66
CA TYR A 174 14.19 -14.23 5.65
C TYR A 174 14.81 -13.76 6.99
N GLY A 175 15.03 -12.45 7.16
CA GLY A 175 15.67 -11.84 8.32
C GLY A 175 14.74 -11.34 9.40
#